data_ca4d16ce8c04cac37078e48e5544fab9
#
_entry.id   ca4d16ce8c04cac37078e48e5544fab9
#
_cell.length_a   1.000
_cell.length_b   1.000
_cell.length_c   1.000
_cell.angle_alpha   90.00
_cell.angle_beta   90.00
_cell.angle_gamma   90.00
#
_symmetry.space_group_name_H-M   'P 1'
#
loop_
_entity.id
_entity.type
_entity.pdbx_description
1 polymer ?
#
loop_
_entity_poly.entity_id
_entity_poly.type
_entity_poly.pdbx_seq_one_letter_code
_entity_poly.pdbx_strand_id
1 'polypeptide(L)'
;MLMPFRNEPFTNFETDAAREGMRLALEQVKQELGRTYPLVIGGKQIHTDDLSQSVNPARPDEIIGTFAKATTEHADQAVRAAHWVFDEWRHVPAAERANYLFRAAASMRRRKYEFAAWLVYEVSKSWVEADADVAEAIDFMEYYGREMLRLAAPQPVVLSLIHI
;
A
#
# COMPACT_ATOMS: atom_id res chain seq x y z
N MET A 1 25.66 -0.81 -4.90
CA MET A 1 25.02 -1.88 -5.69
C MET A 1 23.77 -2.30 -4.94
N LEU A 2 22.60 -2.42 -5.62
CA LEU A 2 21.37 -2.89 -5.00
C LEU A 2 21.50 -4.39 -4.71
N MET A 3 21.11 -4.80 -3.49
CA MET A 3 21.13 -6.22 -3.11
C MET A 3 20.10 -7.01 -3.94
N PRO A 4 20.36 -8.29 -4.26
CA PRO A 4 19.36 -9.14 -4.91
C PRO A 4 18.06 -9.17 -4.11
N PHE A 5 16.93 -9.37 -4.83
CA PHE A 5 15.63 -9.55 -4.20
C PHE A 5 15.64 -10.76 -3.26
N ARG A 6 15.02 -10.59 -2.11
CA ARG A 6 14.70 -11.66 -1.17
C ARG A 6 13.33 -11.36 -0.59
N ASN A 7 12.53 -12.40 -0.42
CA ASN A 7 11.23 -12.27 0.22
C ASN A 7 11.35 -11.72 1.65
N GLU A 8 10.38 -10.93 2.04
CA GLU A 8 10.22 -10.45 3.40
C GLU A 8 9.94 -11.62 4.34
N PRO A 9 10.70 -11.78 5.43
CA PRO A 9 10.47 -12.87 6.35
C PRO A 9 9.12 -12.72 7.07
N PHE A 10 8.41 -13.84 7.23
CA PHE A 10 7.22 -13.89 8.08
C PHE A 10 7.59 -13.75 9.56
N THR A 11 6.68 -13.13 10.30
CA THR A 11 6.85 -13.00 11.75
C THR A 11 6.62 -14.34 12.45
N ASN A 12 7.57 -14.75 13.28
CA ASN A 12 7.38 -15.94 14.13
C ASN A 12 6.60 -15.57 15.40
N PHE A 13 5.28 -15.78 15.39
CA PHE A 13 4.39 -15.52 16.52
C PHE A 13 4.51 -16.56 17.67
N GLU A 14 5.41 -17.54 17.59
CA GLU A 14 5.74 -18.40 18.72
C GLU A 14 6.57 -17.66 19.78
N THR A 15 7.24 -16.56 19.39
CA THR A 15 8.00 -15.74 20.32
C THR A 15 7.13 -14.77 21.12
N ASP A 16 7.46 -14.57 22.39
CA ASP A 16 6.77 -13.58 23.26
C ASP A 16 6.86 -12.16 22.70
N ALA A 17 8.03 -11.80 22.20
CA ALA A 17 8.26 -10.45 21.63
C ALA A 17 7.36 -10.16 20.43
N ALA A 18 7.18 -11.12 19.52
CA ALA A 18 6.29 -10.95 18.37
C ALA A 18 4.81 -10.86 18.78
N ARG A 19 4.39 -11.71 19.72
CA ARG A 19 3.03 -11.66 20.27
C ARG A 19 2.74 -10.33 20.96
N GLU A 20 3.68 -9.85 21.75
CA GLU A 20 3.52 -8.56 22.44
C GLU A 20 3.51 -7.40 21.45
N GLY A 21 4.41 -7.38 20.46
CA GLY A 21 4.41 -6.38 19.40
C GLY A 21 3.08 -6.30 18.65
N MET A 22 2.47 -7.44 18.35
CA MET A 22 1.17 -7.49 17.70
C MET A 22 0.02 -7.04 18.61
N ARG A 23 0.04 -7.38 19.91
CA ARG A 23 -0.96 -6.91 20.89
C ARG A 23 -0.93 -5.38 21.02
N LEU A 24 0.26 -4.81 21.15
CA LEU A 24 0.42 -3.35 21.24
C LEU A 24 -0.08 -2.65 19.97
N ALA A 25 0.20 -3.22 18.78
CA ALA A 25 -0.30 -2.68 17.52
C ALA A 25 -1.83 -2.75 17.43
N LEU A 26 -2.45 -3.86 17.88
CA LEU A 26 -3.91 -3.98 17.94
C LEU A 26 -4.52 -2.94 18.88
N GLU A 27 -3.94 -2.72 20.06
CA GLU A 27 -4.40 -1.69 20.99
C GLU A 27 -4.26 -0.28 20.40
N GLN A 28 -3.14 0.01 19.74
CA GLN A 28 -2.93 1.29 19.05
C GLN A 28 -3.96 1.51 17.95
N VAL A 29 -4.14 0.57 17.05
CA VAL A 29 -5.11 0.66 15.95
C VAL A 29 -6.53 0.79 16.48
N LYS A 30 -6.87 0.08 17.55
CA LYS A 30 -8.19 0.20 18.20
C LYS A 30 -8.55 1.64 18.61
N GLN A 31 -7.56 2.44 19.00
CA GLN A 31 -7.77 3.85 19.35
C GLN A 31 -8.02 4.75 18.14
N GLU A 32 -7.74 4.24 16.95
CA GLU A 32 -7.93 4.94 15.69
C GLU A 32 -9.23 4.57 14.96
N LEU A 33 -9.95 3.55 15.43
CA LEU A 33 -11.20 3.10 14.82
C LEU A 33 -12.28 4.19 14.86
N GLY A 34 -13.21 4.14 13.91
CA GLY A 34 -14.35 5.05 13.84
C GLY A 34 -14.06 6.44 13.29
N ARG A 35 -12.81 6.73 12.91
CA ARG A 35 -12.45 8.03 12.29
C ARG A 35 -13.13 8.22 10.94
N THR A 36 -13.34 9.49 10.57
CA THR A 36 -13.85 9.87 9.25
C THR A 36 -12.70 10.26 8.33
N TYR A 37 -12.70 9.70 7.13
CA TYR A 37 -11.67 9.89 6.12
C TYR A 37 -12.24 10.60 4.89
N PRO A 38 -11.65 11.73 4.47
CA PRO A 38 -12.04 12.44 3.26
C PRO A 38 -11.51 11.73 2.00
N LEU A 39 -12.04 12.11 0.83
CA LEU A 39 -11.35 11.86 -0.44
C LEU A 39 -10.06 12.69 -0.49
N VAL A 40 -9.04 12.17 -1.20
CA VAL A 40 -7.82 12.93 -1.49
C VAL A 40 -7.61 12.97 -2.99
N ILE A 41 -7.76 14.16 -3.60
CA ILE A 41 -7.61 14.36 -5.04
C ILE A 41 -6.65 15.53 -5.28
N GLY A 42 -5.59 15.27 -6.03
CA GLY A 42 -4.56 16.29 -6.31
C GLY A 42 -3.93 16.88 -5.04
N GLY A 43 -3.77 16.08 -3.99
CA GLY A 43 -3.23 16.48 -2.68
C GLY A 43 -4.21 17.26 -1.79
N LYS A 44 -5.45 17.49 -2.23
CA LYS A 44 -6.49 18.20 -1.45
C LYS A 44 -7.46 17.21 -0.81
N GLN A 45 -7.80 17.45 0.46
CA GLN A 45 -8.86 16.72 1.16
C GLN A 45 -10.23 17.27 0.76
N ILE A 46 -11.16 16.36 0.42
CA ILE A 46 -12.54 16.69 0.01
C ILE A 46 -13.48 15.90 0.92
N HIS A 47 -14.29 16.63 1.67
CA HIS A 47 -15.35 16.07 2.50
C HIS A 47 -16.66 16.06 1.71
N THR A 48 -17.45 15.00 1.90
CA THR A 48 -18.77 14.85 1.28
C THR A 48 -19.78 14.51 2.36
N ASP A 49 -21.06 14.82 2.12
CA ASP A 49 -22.16 14.47 3.03
C ASP A 49 -22.60 13.00 2.88
N ASP A 50 -22.34 12.38 1.71
CA ASP A 50 -22.60 10.97 1.48
C ASP A 50 -21.39 10.15 1.95
N LEU A 51 -21.63 9.33 2.97
CA LEU A 51 -20.59 8.56 3.67
C LEU A 51 -20.87 7.07 3.60
N SER A 52 -19.81 6.27 3.67
CA SER A 52 -19.86 4.81 3.78
C SER A 52 -19.09 4.36 5.01
N GLN A 53 -19.58 3.35 5.70
CA GLN A 53 -18.90 2.76 6.85
C GLN A 53 -18.27 1.43 6.46
N SER A 54 -17.02 1.21 6.91
CA SER A 54 -16.40 -0.10 7.00
C SER A 54 -16.60 -0.62 8.42
N VAL A 55 -17.03 -1.86 8.55
CA VAL A 55 -17.29 -2.49 9.84
C VAL A 55 -16.45 -3.75 9.98
N ASN A 56 -16.13 -4.12 11.22
CA ASN A 56 -15.43 -5.36 11.51
C ASN A 56 -16.34 -6.57 11.19
N PRO A 57 -15.97 -7.46 10.25
CA PRO A 57 -16.80 -8.60 9.89
C PRO A 57 -17.07 -9.57 11.06
N ALA A 58 -16.15 -9.67 12.00
CA ALA A 58 -16.31 -10.50 13.20
C ALA A 58 -17.15 -9.81 14.30
N ARG A 59 -17.31 -8.50 14.23
CA ARG A 59 -18.08 -7.66 15.17
C ARG A 59 -18.75 -6.53 14.41
N PRO A 60 -19.92 -6.75 13.79
CA PRO A 60 -20.57 -5.76 12.91
C PRO A 60 -20.93 -4.43 13.58
N ASP A 61 -21.00 -4.39 14.89
CA ASP A 61 -21.21 -3.15 15.67
C ASP A 61 -19.94 -2.30 15.82
N GLU A 62 -18.78 -2.83 15.46
CA GLU A 62 -17.47 -2.14 15.53
C GLU A 62 -17.17 -1.45 14.21
N ILE A 63 -17.29 -0.12 14.19
CA ILE A 63 -17.00 0.69 13.01
C ILE A 63 -15.48 0.86 12.89
N ILE A 64 -14.90 0.41 11.78
CA ILE A 64 -13.47 0.56 11.47
C ILE A 64 -13.19 2.00 11.03
N GLY A 65 -14.00 2.52 10.13
CA GLY A 65 -13.89 3.88 9.64
C GLY A 65 -15.11 4.31 8.86
N THR A 66 -15.26 5.63 8.72
CA THR A 66 -16.28 6.25 7.90
C THR A 66 -15.61 6.99 6.75
N PHE A 67 -16.03 6.75 5.53
CA PHE A 67 -15.34 7.22 4.32
C PHE A 67 -16.27 8.08 3.47
N ALA A 68 -15.76 9.21 3.00
CA ALA A 68 -16.46 10.06 2.04
C ALA A 68 -16.64 9.29 0.71
N LYS A 69 -17.86 9.25 0.19
CA LYS A 69 -18.12 8.65 -1.11
C LYS A 69 -17.82 9.63 -2.24
N ALA A 70 -17.22 9.12 -3.31
CA ALA A 70 -16.93 9.88 -4.51
C ALA A 70 -18.15 9.91 -5.45
N THR A 71 -18.37 11.04 -6.12
CA THR A 71 -19.28 11.16 -7.26
C THR A 71 -18.50 10.97 -8.57
N THR A 72 -19.23 10.94 -9.69
CA THR A 72 -18.61 10.91 -11.04
C THR A 72 -17.72 12.13 -11.26
N GLU A 73 -18.10 13.30 -10.77
CA GLU A 73 -17.31 14.53 -10.86
C GLU A 73 -15.98 14.43 -10.10
N HIS A 74 -15.99 13.78 -8.94
CA HIS A 74 -14.77 13.51 -8.17
C HIS A 74 -13.85 12.53 -8.92
N ALA A 75 -14.40 11.50 -9.55
CA ALA A 75 -13.63 10.57 -10.38
C ALA A 75 -12.97 11.30 -11.56
N ASP A 76 -13.72 12.15 -12.25
CA ASP A 76 -13.21 13.00 -13.33
C ASP A 76 -12.11 13.95 -12.85
N GLN A 77 -12.27 14.56 -11.69
CA GLN A 77 -11.23 15.43 -11.09
C GLN A 77 -9.95 14.64 -10.78
N ALA A 78 -10.09 13.43 -10.24
CA ALA A 78 -8.95 12.57 -9.93
C ALA A 78 -8.17 12.19 -11.20
N VAL A 79 -8.89 11.80 -12.27
CA VAL A 79 -8.27 11.48 -13.58
C VAL A 79 -7.58 12.70 -14.16
N ARG A 80 -8.22 13.88 -14.14
CA ARG A 80 -7.59 15.13 -14.63
C ARG A 80 -6.36 15.50 -13.83
N ALA A 81 -6.39 15.36 -12.49
CA ALA A 81 -5.24 15.62 -11.64
C ALA A 81 -4.06 14.69 -11.96
N ALA A 82 -4.34 13.39 -12.15
CA ALA A 82 -3.33 12.42 -12.54
C ALA A 82 -2.75 12.71 -13.93
N HIS A 83 -3.62 13.07 -14.90
CA HIS A 83 -3.20 13.38 -16.27
C HIS A 83 -2.32 14.63 -16.32
N TRP A 84 -2.65 15.64 -15.53
CA TRP A 84 -1.87 16.89 -15.47
C TRP A 84 -0.43 16.65 -14.98
N VAL A 85 -0.25 15.76 -13.99
CA VAL A 85 1.08 15.43 -13.45
C VAL A 85 1.84 14.46 -14.37
N PHE A 86 1.14 13.72 -15.24
CA PHE A 86 1.74 12.68 -16.06
C PHE A 86 2.86 13.20 -16.97
N ASP A 87 2.73 14.42 -17.51
CA ASP A 87 3.74 14.99 -18.40
C ASP A 87 5.10 15.21 -17.71
N GLU A 88 5.10 15.52 -16.43
CA GLU A 88 6.32 15.56 -15.63
C GLU A 88 6.75 14.16 -15.18
N TRP A 89 5.80 13.38 -14.65
CA TRP A 89 6.07 12.06 -14.10
C TRP A 89 6.68 11.08 -15.09
N ARG A 90 6.24 11.09 -16.34
CA ARG A 90 6.78 10.19 -17.37
C ARG A 90 8.27 10.43 -17.67
N HIS A 91 8.79 11.62 -17.39
CA HIS A 91 10.20 11.97 -17.57
C HIS A 91 11.04 11.77 -16.30
N VAL A 92 10.42 11.46 -15.15
CA VAL A 92 11.17 11.11 -13.93
C VAL A 92 12.01 9.86 -14.19
N PRO A 93 13.32 9.90 -13.91
CA PRO A 93 14.21 8.74 -14.11
C PRO A 93 13.67 7.47 -13.45
N ALA A 94 13.83 6.33 -14.11
CA ALA A 94 13.38 5.05 -13.58
C ALA A 94 13.92 4.74 -12.17
N ALA A 95 15.17 5.14 -11.91
CA ALA A 95 15.79 4.98 -10.60
C ALA A 95 15.07 5.78 -9.50
N GLU A 96 14.64 6.99 -9.80
CA GLU A 96 13.87 7.81 -8.86
C GLU A 96 12.48 7.21 -8.62
N ARG A 97 11.79 6.78 -9.68
CA ARG A 97 10.48 6.11 -9.55
C ARG A 97 10.58 4.82 -8.74
N ALA A 98 11.60 3.99 -8.98
CA ALA A 98 11.87 2.80 -8.19
C ALA A 98 12.14 3.13 -6.70
N ASN A 99 12.84 4.23 -6.44
CA ASN A 99 13.15 4.66 -5.08
C ASN A 99 11.90 5.01 -4.26
N TYR A 100 10.81 5.49 -4.87
CA TYR A 100 9.53 5.66 -4.17
C TYR A 100 9.00 4.33 -3.65
N LEU A 101 9.08 3.25 -4.44
CA LEU A 101 8.66 1.92 -4.00
C LEU A 101 9.54 1.39 -2.87
N PHE A 102 10.86 1.54 -2.96
CA PHE A 102 11.78 1.11 -1.90
C PHE A 102 11.55 1.86 -0.59
N ARG A 103 11.30 3.16 -0.66
CA ARG A 103 10.95 3.97 0.52
C ARG A 103 9.60 3.56 1.13
N ALA A 104 8.62 3.25 0.29
CA ALA A 104 7.32 2.75 0.74
C ALA A 104 7.48 1.38 1.42
N ALA A 105 8.22 0.44 0.81
CA ALA A 105 8.54 -0.87 1.38
C ALA A 105 9.23 -0.73 2.75
N ALA A 106 10.25 0.13 2.85
CA ALA A 106 10.94 0.39 4.09
C ALA A 106 10.02 1.00 5.18
N SER A 107 9.09 1.87 4.79
CA SER A 107 8.10 2.43 5.72
C SER A 107 7.11 1.37 6.20
N MET A 108 6.59 0.55 5.29
CA MET A 108 5.67 -0.54 5.61
C MET A 108 6.34 -1.59 6.53
N ARG A 109 7.60 -1.94 6.28
CA ARG A 109 8.38 -2.87 7.11
C ARG A 109 8.51 -2.39 8.55
N ARG A 110 8.77 -1.10 8.77
CA ARG A 110 8.82 -0.52 10.13
C ARG A 110 7.47 -0.52 10.85
N ARG A 111 6.38 -0.52 10.12
CA ARG A 111 5.01 -0.49 10.62
C ARG A 111 4.27 -1.81 10.38
N LYS A 112 5.01 -2.92 10.26
CA LYS A 112 4.46 -4.22 9.84
C LYS A 112 3.31 -4.67 10.75
N TYR A 113 3.50 -4.61 12.07
CA TYR A 113 2.44 -4.97 13.03
C TYR A 113 1.23 -4.04 12.95
N GLU A 114 1.43 -2.76 12.71
CA GLU A 114 0.33 -1.80 12.55
C GLU A 114 -0.54 -2.13 11.33
N PHE A 115 0.09 -2.38 10.17
CA PHE A 115 -0.64 -2.79 8.97
C PHE A 115 -1.35 -4.13 9.17
N ALA A 116 -0.70 -5.10 9.79
CA ALA A 116 -1.32 -6.38 10.13
C ALA A 116 -2.50 -6.20 11.10
N ALA A 117 -2.41 -5.31 12.08
CA ALA A 117 -3.51 -5.02 13.00
C ALA A 117 -4.73 -4.42 12.29
N TRP A 118 -4.53 -3.52 11.31
CA TRP A 118 -5.62 -3.03 10.47
C TRP A 118 -6.32 -4.16 9.70
N LEU A 119 -5.57 -5.10 9.12
CA LEU A 119 -6.13 -6.27 8.41
C LEU A 119 -6.93 -7.19 9.36
N VAL A 120 -6.47 -7.34 10.61
CA VAL A 120 -7.23 -8.09 11.61
C VAL A 120 -8.58 -7.43 11.89
N TYR A 121 -8.62 -6.11 12.06
CA TYR A 121 -9.88 -5.40 12.35
C TYR A 121 -10.78 -5.30 11.11
N GLU A 122 -10.24 -4.96 9.95
CA GLU A 122 -11.05 -4.61 8.78
C GLU A 122 -11.55 -5.83 8.01
N VAL A 123 -10.77 -6.93 7.97
CA VAL A 123 -11.11 -8.13 7.19
C VAL A 123 -11.05 -9.42 7.99
N SER A 124 -10.94 -9.34 9.33
CA SER A 124 -10.94 -10.49 10.27
C SER A 124 -9.90 -11.57 9.97
N LYS A 125 -8.73 -11.18 9.45
CA LYS A 125 -7.62 -12.12 9.22
C LYS A 125 -6.99 -12.58 10.53
N SER A 126 -6.48 -13.80 10.53
CA SER A 126 -5.59 -14.25 11.61
C SER A 126 -4.27 -13.44 11.58
N TRP A 127 -3.55 -13.40 12.68
CA TRP A 127 -2.26 -12.68 12.75
C TRP A 127 -1.27 -13.18 11.70
N VAL A 128 -1.24 -14.48 11.46
CA VAL A 128 -0.33 -15.12 10.49
C VAL A 128 -0.68 -14.69 9.06
N GLU A 129 -1.97 -14.71 8.70
CA GLU A 129 -2.43 -14.29 7.37
C GLU A 129 -2.24 -12.79 7.16
N ALA A 130 -2.54 -11.97 8.18
CA ALA A 130 -2.33 -10.52 8.12
C ALA A 130 -0.84 -10.17 7.95
N ASP A 131 0.05 -10.86 8.67
CA ASP A 131 1.51 -10.70 8.51
C ASP A 131 1.99 -11.11 7.12
N ALA A 132 1.45 -12.19 6.58
CA ALA A 132 1.78 -12.67 5.23
C ALA A 132 1.37 -11.66 4.14
N ASP A 133 0.18 -11.07 4.23
CA ASP A 133 -0.27 -10.04 3.28
C ASP A 133 0.63 -8.78 3.31
N VAL A 134 1.03 -8.35 4.53
CA VAL A 134 1.93 -7.20 4.65
C VAL A 134 3.32 -7.54 4.09
N ALA A 135 3.81 -8.75 4.32
CA ALA A 135 5.07 -9.22 3.74
C ALA A 135 5.00 -9.27 2.21
N GLU A 136 3.89 -9.79 1.64
CA GLU A 136 3.67 -9.80 0.19
C GLU A 136 3.63 -8.39 -0.40
N ALA A 137 2.96 -7.44 0.25
CA ALA A 137 2.93 -6.05 -0.19
C ALA A 137 4.32 -5.41 -0.21
N ILE A 138 5.16 -5.71 0.80
CA ILE A 138 6.58 -5.30 0.83
C ILE A 138 7.34 -5.93 -0.33
N ASP A 139 7.14 -7.23 -0.56
CA ASP A 139 7.79 -7.98 -1.64
C ASP A 139 7.44 -7.41 -3.01
N PHE A 140 6.19 -7.08 -3.28
CA PHE A 140 5.79 -6.44 -4.53
C PHE A 140 6.51 -5.11 -4.76
N MET A 141 6.57 -4.25 -3.76
CA MET A 141 7.27 -2.97 -3.89
C MET A 141 8.78 -3.16 -4.14
N GLU A 142 9.41 -4.08 -3.42
CA GLU A 142 10.82 -4.40 -3.57
C GLU A 142 11.13 -5.07 -4.92
N TYR A 143 10.28 -5.99 -5.37
CA TYR A 143 10.42 -6.70 -6.62
C TYR A 143 10.22 -5.76 -7.82
N TYR A 144 9.09 -5.06 -7.88
CA TYR A 144 8.78 -4.19 -9.01
C TYR A 144 9.68 -2.95 -9.09
N GLY A 145 10.19 -2.46 -7.96
CA GLY A 145 11.25 -1.45 -7.98
C GLY A 145 12.51 -1.94 -8.69
N ARG A 146 12.94 -3.19 -8.45
CA ARG A 146 14.08 -3.82 -9.13
C ARG A 146 13.79 -4.08 -10.61
N GLU A 147 12.59 -4.56 -10.93
CA GLU A 147 12.18 -4.80 -12.30
C GLU A 147 12.12 -3.51 -13.12
N MET A 148 11.67 -2.40 -12.53
CA MET A 148 11.74 -1.09 -13.17
C MET A 148 13.18 -0.73 -13.57
N LEU A 149 14.15 -0.95 -12.66
CA LEU A 149 15.56 -0.68 -12.96
C LEU A 149 16.11 -1.61 -14.05
N ARG A 150 15.77 -2.89 -13.99
CA ARG A 150 16.17 -3.89 -14.99
C ARG A 150 15.63 -3.55 -16.37
N LEU A 151 14.35 -3.19 -16.48
CA LEU A 151 13.70 -2.86 -17.74
C LEU A 151 14.13 -1.50 -18.30
N ALA A 152 14.54 -0.56 -17.46
CA ALA A 152 15.06 0.73 -17.89
C ALA A 152 16.52 0.66 -18.39
N ALA A 153 17.25 -0.40 -18.10
CA ALA A 153 18.57 -0.64 -18.67
C ALA A 153 18.47 -0.91 -20.19
N PRO A 154 19.55 -0.67 -20.97
CA PRO A 154 19.56 -1.01 -22.39
C PRO A 154 19.14 -2.46 -22.60
N GLN A 155 18.07 -2.66 -23.36
CA GLN A 155 17.56 -3.99 -23.69
C GLN A 155 18.26 -4.50 -24.96
N PRO A 156 18.52 -5.82 -25.10
CA PRO A 156 19.04 -6.37 -26.33
C PRO A 156 18.05 -6.09 -27.48
N VAL A 157 18.58 -5.59 -28.58
CA VAL A 157 17.77 -5.35 -29.78
C VAL A 157 17.51 -6.71 -30.44
N VAL A 158 16.26 -7.14 -30.41
CA VAL A 158 15.83 -8.31 -31.20
C VAL A 158 15.31 -7.81 -32.53
N LEU A 159 16.12 -8.01 -33.58
CA LEU A 159 15.69 -7.73 -34.96
C LEU A 159 14.71 -8.82 -35.40
N SER A 160 13.48 -8.41 -35.67
CA SER A 160 12.47 -9.27 -36.26
C SER A 160 12.53 -9.14 -37.80
N LEU A 161 12.47 -10.27 -38.52
CA LEU A 161 12.47 -10.27 -39.99
C LEU A 161 11.28 -9.51 -40.61
N ILE A 162 10.23 -9.26 -39.84
CA ILE A 162 9.06 -8.46 -40.28
C ILE A 162 9.25 -6.96 -40.13
N HIS A 163 10.35 -6.52 -39.53
CA HIS A 163 10.69 -5.11 -39.33
C HIS A 163 11.91 -4.64 -40.14
N ILE A 164 12.36 -5.48 -41.08
CA ILE A 164 13.43 -5.14 -42.01
C ILE A 164 12.84 -4.54 -43.29
#